data_981f96c194bafa8c7c6e16963d604f4b
#
_entry.id   981f96c194bafa8c7c6e16963d604f4b
#
_cell.length_a   1.000
_cell.length_b   1.000
_cell.length_c   1.000
_cell.angle_alpha   90.00
_cell.angle_beta   90.00
_cell.angle_gamma   90.00
#
_symmetry.space_group_name_H-M   'P 1'
#
loop_
_entity.id
_entity.type
_entity.pdbx_description
1 polymer ?
#
loop_
_entity_poly.entity_id
_entity_poly.type
_entity_poly.pdbx_seq_one_letter_code
_entity_poly.pdbx_strand_id
1 'polypeptide(L)'
;MTNDLLIKNITKNVAFSKTELEEFTQLFYSKSIKKKEFLLTQGEICKFEGFVLEGCFRIFIIDKKGNENTLYFAAKDWWLMDIDSFMNQIPSNLNMQALEDSKVLLINKQDKIALYDRFPKVEKLFRIMSQKALVSWQRRLINNHSFTAKERYFHFIEKYPDIASKLTDKQIAGYLGIRHEFLSKIKRQS
;
A
#
# COMPACT_ATOMS: atom_id res chain seq x y z
N MET A 1 13.77 -17.84 6.19
CA MET A 1 13.81 -17.26 4.84
C MET A 1 12.57 -16.43 4.45
N THR A 2 11.35 -16.85 4.71
CA THR A 2 10.14 -16.07 4.30
C THR A 2 10.00 -14.73 5.04
N ASN A 3 10.52 -14.60 6.24
CA ASN A 3 10.38 -13.41 7.08
C ASN A 3 11.57 -12.45 7.06
N ASP A 4 12.65 -12.76 6.35
CA ASP A 4 13.90 -11.97 6.39
C ASP A 4 13.68 -10.52 5.91
N LEU A 5 12.85 -10.33 4.85
CA LEU A 5 12.52 -9.00 4.36
C LEU A 5 11.70 -8.21 5.39
N LEU A 6 10.70 -8.84 6.01
CA LEU A 6 9.90 -8.22 7.07
C LEU A 6 10.79 -7.83 8.25
N ILE A 7 11.64 -8.74 8.73
CA ILE A 7 12.60 -8.48 9.82
C ILE A 7 13.48 -7.28 9.47
N LYS A 8 14.07 -7.26 8.28
CA LYS A 8 14.89 -6.14 7.81
C LYS A 8 14.10 -4.82 7.76
N ASN A 9 12.82 -4.85 7.39
CA ASN A 9 11.97 -3.66 7.33
C ASN A 9 11.70 -3.09 8.73
N ILE A 10 11.24 -3.92 9.66
CA ILE A 10 10.87 -3.47 11.01
C ILE A 10 12.08 -3.03 11.83
N THR A 11 13.22 -3.71 11.70
CA THR A 11 14.45 -3.38 12.44
C THR A 11 15.13 -2.08 12.00
N LYS A 12 14.78 -1.54 10.83
CA LYS A 12 15.17 -0.16 10.41
C LYS A 12 14.66 0.93 11.37
N ASN A 13 13.59 0.66 12.09
CA ASN A 13 12.90 1.66 12.90
C ASN A 13 13.02 1.40 14.41
N VAL A 14 13.08 0.12 14.81
CA VAL A 14 13.11 -0.30 16.23
C VAL A 14 13.99 -1.54 16.36
N ALA A 15 14.84 -1.56 17.39
CA ALA A 15 15.65 -2.73 17.71
C ALA A 15 14.83 -3.77 18.49
N PHE A 16 14.84 -5.02 18.02
CA PHE A 16 14.20 -6.16 18.64
C PHE A 16 15.22 -7.21 19.02
N SER A 17 14.97 -7.95 20.09
CA SER A 17 15.70 -9.19 20.39
C SER A 17 15.29 -10.31 19.42
N LYS A 18 16.07 -11.39 19.40
CA LYS A 18 15.75 -12.56 18.57
C LYS A 18 14.39 -13.16 18.94
N THR A 19 14.10 -13.31 20.23
CA THR A 19 12.82 -13.84 20.72
C THR A 19 11.64 -12.96 20.30
N GLU A 20 11.77 -11.63 20.46
CA GLU A 20 10.71 -10.70 20.02
C GLU A 20 10.45 -10.79 18.51
N LEU A 21 11.50 -10.98 17.68
CA LEU A 21 11.35 -11.16 16.24
C LEU A 21 10.67 -12.48 15.88
N GLU A 22 11.02 -13.56 16.55
CA GLU A 22 10.39 -14.88 16.36
C GLU A 22 8.91 -14.81 16.70
N GLU A 23 8.55 -14.27 17.84
CA GLU A 23 7.14 -14.13 18.27
C GLU A 23 6.36 -13.17 17.37
N PHE A 24 6.94 -12.04 16.96
CA PHE A 24 6.32 -11.11 16.03
C PHE A 24 6.03 -11.77 14.68
N THR A 25 7.02 -12.47 14.12
CA THR A 25 6.90 -13.03 12.78
C THR A 25 6.01 -14.26 12.69
N GLN A 26 5.85 -15.01 13.79
CA GLN A 26 4.97 -16.19 13.87
C GLN A 26 3.48 -15.84 13.67
N LEU A 27 3.07 -14.62 13.97
CA LEU A 27 1.69 -14.17 13.82
C LEU A 27 1.32 -13.76 12.38
N PHE A 28 2.31 -13.74 11.50
CA PHE A 28 2.08 -13.47 10.09
C PHE A 28 1.90 -14.77 9.29
N TYR A 29 0.87 -14.80 8.46
CA TYR A 29 0.68 -15.88 7.51
C TYR A 29 0.89 -15.38 6.07
N SER A 30 1.42 -16.25 5.22
CA SER A 30 1.71 -15.93 3.82
C SER A 30 0.49 -16.20 2.94
N LYS A 31 0.21 -15.29 2.00
CA LYS A 31 -0.82 -15.47 0.96
C LYS A 31 -0.23 -15.13 -0.40
N SER A 32 -0.43 -16.02 -1.38
CA SER A 32 -0.13 -15.75 -2.79
C SER A 32 -1.38 -15.24 -3.49
N ILE A 33 -1.20 -14.20 -4.30
CA ILE A 33 -2.28 -13.54 -5.06
C ILE A 33 -1.83 -13.47 -6.51
N LYS A 34 -2.65 -13.99 -7.41
CA LYS A 34 -2.35 -13.95 -8.84
C LYS A 34 -2.60 -12.57 -9.42
N LYS A 35 -1.90 -12.27 -10.51
CA LYS A 35 -2.13 -11.03 -11.28
C LYS A 35 -3.61 -10.83 -11.56
N LYS A 36 -4.11 -9.61 -11.30
CA LYS A 36 -5.52 -9.18 -11.41
C LYS A 36 -6.46 -9.69 -10.31
N GLU A 37 -6.04 -10.62 -9.46
CA GLU A 37 -6.83 -11.01 -8.28
C GLU A 37 -6.86 -9.90 -7.23
N PHE A 38 -7.88 -9.95 -6.40
CA PHE A 38 -8.10 -8.98 -5.31
C PHE A 38 -7.67 -9.58 -3.97
N LEU A 39 -6.94 -8.80 -3.19
CA LEU A 39 -6.64 -9.08 -1.79
C LEU A 39 -7.76 -8.54 -0.88
N LEU A 40 -8.42 -7.46 -1.30
CA LEU A 40 -9.59 -6.85 -0.68
C LEU A 40 -10.47 -6.26 -1.77
N THR A 41 -11.78 -6.47 -1.65
CA THR A 41 -12.79 -5.91 -2.56
C THR A 41 -13.65 -4.90 -1.82
N GLN A 42 -14.04 -3.83 -2.48
CA GLN A 42 -14.99 -2.85 -1.94
C GLN A 42 -16.24 -3.55 -1.38
N GLY A 43 -16.66 -3.18 -0.18
CA GLY A 43 -17.78 -3.77 0.56
C GLY A 43 -17.36 -4.88 1.54
N GLU A 44 -16.17 -5.46 1.42
CA GLU A 44 -15.63 -6.37 2.42
C GLU A 44 -15.02 -5.61 3.59
N ILE A 45 -14.96 -6.22 4.76
CA ILE A 45 -14.25 -5.65 5.93
C ILE A 45 -12.77 -6.03 5.84
N CYS A 46 -11.88 -5.03 5.89
CA CYS A 46 -10.44 -5.25 5.97
C CYS A 46 -10.07 -5.80 7.36
N LYS A 47 -9.77 -7.10 7.43
CA LYS A 47 -9.42 -7.79 8.68
C LYS A 47 -7.92 -7.98 8.88
N PHE A 48 -7.09 -7.40 8.01
CA PHE A 48 -5.65 -7.64 7.98
C PHE A 48 -4.88 -6.33 7.76
N GLU A 49 -3.63 -6.34 8.23
CA GLU A 49 -2.56 -5.51 7.69
C GLU A 49 -1.58 -6.40 6.94
N GLY A 50 -1.13 -5.95 5.78
CA GLY A 50 -0.30 -6.72 4.87
C GLY A 50 1.08 -6.10 4.67
N PHE A 51 2.07 -6.96 4.46
CA PHE A 51 3.43 -6.60 4.04
C PHE A 51 3.77 -7.33 2.75
N VAL A 52 4.16 -6.59 1.71
CA VAL A 52 4.44 -7.15 0.38
C VAL A 52 5.84 -7.74 0.34
N LEU A 53 5.93 -9.07 0.18
CA LEU A 53 7.19 -9.80 0.00
C LEU A 53 7.66 -9.72 -1.45
N GLU A 54 6.73 -9.90 -2.37
CA GLU A 54 6.96 -9.94 -3.81
C GLU A 54 5.77 -9.33 -4.53
N GLY A 55 6.02 -8.68 -5.68
CA GLY A 55 4.97 -8.12 -6.52
C GLY A 55 4.58 -6.69 -6.19
N CYS A 56 3.41 -6.29 -6.67
CA CYS A 56 2.89 -4.95 -6.55
C CYS A 56 1.36 -4.95 -6.54
N PHE A 57 0.77 -4.14 -5.69
CA PHE A 57 -0.68 -3.93 -5.58
C PHE A 57 -1.05 -2.51 -5.96
N ARG A 58 -2.21 -2.34 -6.58
CA ARG A 58 -2.89 -1.08 -6.77
C ARG A 58 -4.05 -0.98 -5.78
N ILE A 59 -4.11 0.10 -5.04
CA ILE A 59 -5.19 0.40 -4.12
C ILE A 59 -6.00 1.56 -4.71
N PHE A 60 -7.30 1.32 -4.96
CA PHE A 60 -8.15 2.25 -5.70
C PHE A 60 -9.60 2.22 -5.23
N ILE A 61 -10.33 3.29 -5.54
CA ILE A 61 -11.77 3.39 -5.40
C ILE A 61 -12.44 3.37 -6.77
N ILE A 62 -13.69 2.93 -6.81
CA ILE A 62 -14.57 3.10 -7.97
C ILE A 62 -15.56 4.22 -7.63
N ASP A 63 -15.55 5.31 -8.39
CA ASP A 63 -16.46 6.42 -8.16
C ASP A 63 -17.88 6.09 -8.64
N LYS A 64 -18.85 6.98 -8.35
CA LYS A 64 -20.27 6.81 -8.75
C LYS A 64 -20.47 6.72 -10.27
N LYS A 65 -19.48 7.10 -11.08
CA LYS A 65 -19.50 7.04 -12.55
C LYS A 65 -18.80 5.79 -13.10
N GLY A 66 -18.30 4.91 -12.21
CA GLY A 66 -17.57 3.71 -12.60
C GLY A 66 -16.08 3.95 -12.93
N ASN A 67 -15.53 5.14 -12.64
CA ASN A 67 -14.11 5.39 -12.88
C ASN A 67 -13.27 4.85 -11.72
N GLU A 68 -12.16 4.22 -12.07
CA GLU A 68 -11.17 3.73 -11.12
C GLU A 68 -10.15 4.82 -10.77
N ASN A 69 -10.18 5.30 -9.53
CA ASN A 69 -9.26 6.32 -9.03
C ASN A 69 -8.24 5.68 -8.08
N THR A 70 -7.00 5.58 -8.51
CA THR A 70 -5.93 4.95 -7.72
C THR A 70 -5.46 5.89 -6.60
N LEU A 71 -5.53 5.39 -5.38
CA LEU A 71 -5.08 6.13 -4.20
C LEU A 71 -3.58 5.97 -3.99
N TYR A 72 -3.07 4.73 -4.04
CA TYR A 72 -1.64 4.46 -3.91
C TYR A 72 -1.30 3.07 -4.47
N PHE A 73 -0.02 2.78 -4.52
CA PHE A 73 0.51 1.46 -4.84
C PHE A 73 1.23 0.90 -3.60
N ALA A 74 1.30 -0.42 -3.51
CA ALA A 74 2.11 -1.10 -2.53
C ALA A 74 2.99 -2.13 -3.25
N ALA A 75 4.28 -1.85 -3.32
CA ALA A 75 5.29 -2.71 -3.93
C ALA A 75 6.06 -3.52 -2.88
N LYS A 76 6.99 -4.37 -3.31
CA LYS A 76 7.89 -5.11 -2.43
C LYS A 76 8.49 -4.20 -1.34
N ASP A 77 8.58 -4.70 -0.09
CA ASP A 77 9.06 -4.01 1.11
C ASP A 77 8.08 -2.92 1.63
N TRP A 78 6.83 -2.86 1.12
CA TRP A 78 5.80 -1.91 1.55
C TRP A 78 4.67 -2.58 2.30
N TRP A 79 4.04 -1.78 3.17
CA TRP A 79 2.84 -2.17 3.91
C TRP A 79 1.58 -1.71 3.18
N LEU A 80 0.49 -2.47 3.36
CA LEU A 80 -0.83 -2.12 2.81
C LEU A 80 -1.96 -2.53 3.75
N MET A 81 -2.96 -1.69 3.86
CA MET A 81 -4.25 -1.96 4.49
C MET A 81 -5.24 -0.86 4.12
N ASP A 82 -6.53 -1.10 4.33
CA ASP A 82 -7.52 -0.03 4.50
C ASP A 82 -7.61 0.29 5.99
N ILE A 83 -7.03 1.41 6.39
CA ILE A 83 -6.93 1.78 7.80
C ILE A 83 -8.30 2.06 8.43
N ASP A 84 -9.22 2.68 7.69
CA ASP A 84 -10.57 2.99 8.18
C ASP A 84 -11.37 1.70 8.42
N SER A 85 -11.45 0.84 7.41
CA SER A 85 -12.12 -0.45 7.52
C SER A 85 -11.46 -1.35 8.58
N PHE A 86 -10.13 -1.38 8.65
CA PHE A 86 -9.40 -2.18 9.63
C PHE A 86 -9.64 -1.70 11.07
N MET A 87 -9.59 -0.41 11.33
CA MET A 87 -9.76 0.14 12.68
C MET A 87 -11.23 0.07 13.13
N ASN A 88 -12.16 0.48 12.28
CA ASN A 88 -13.57 0.64 12.61
C ASN A 88 -14.41 -0.61 12.32
N GLN A 89 -13.85 -1.64 11.65
CA GLN A 89 -14.53 -2.88 11.26
C GLN A 89 -15.80 -2.62 10.44
N ILE A 90 -15.73 -1.64 9.55
CA ILE A 90 -16.79 -1.26 8.61
C ILE A 90 -16.44 -1.72 7.19
N PRO A 91 -17.42 -1.85 6.27
CA PRO A 91 -17.14 -2.17 4.88
C PRO A 91 -16.16 -1.19 4.24
N SER A 92 -15.15 -1.73 3.56
CA SER A 92 -14.13 -0.97 2.84
C SER A 92 -14.72 -0.28 1.61
N ASN A 93 -14.29 0.96 1.35
CA ASN A 93 -14.51 1.64 0.09
C ASN A 93 -13.39 1.36 -0.93
N LEU A 94 -12.38 0.57 -0.56
CA LEU A 94 -11.19 0.33 -1.36
C LEU A 94 -11.21 -1.04 -2.02
N ASN A 95 -10.54 -1.10 -3.17
CA ASN A 95 -10.13 -2.33 -3.82
C ASN A 95 -8.60 -2.44 -3.76
N MET A 96 -8.07 -3.62 -3.42
CA MET A 96 -6.64 -3.94 -3.45
C MET A 96 -6.41 -5.04 -4.47
N GLN A 97 -5.90 -4.69 -5.66
CA GLN A 97 -5.69 -5.60 -6.78
C GLN A 97 -4.22 -5.81 -7.07
N ALA A 98 -3.81 -7.06 -7.26
CA ALA A 98 -2.45 -7.40 -7.68
C ALA A 98 -2.21 -7.00 -9.14
N LEU A 99 -1.13 -6.26 -9.40
CA LEU A 99 -0.68 -5.85 -10.74
C LEU A 99 0.15 -6.94 -11.42
N GLU A 100 0.73 -7.83 -10.64
CA GLU A 100 1.51 -8.99 -11.04
C GLU A 100 1.33 -10.11 -10.01
N ASP A 101 1.81 -11.32 -10.28
CA ASP A 101 1.83 -12.40 -9.29
C ASP A 101 2.57 -11.92 -8.05
N SER A 102 1.91 -11.97 -6.91
CA SER A 102 2.36 -11.30 -5.69
C SER A 102 2.30 -12.22 -4.49
N LYS A 103 3.16 -11.97 -3.51
CA LYS A 103 3.17 -12.67 -2.23
C LYS A 103 3.18 -11.68 -1.09
N VAL A 104 2.27 -11.86 -0.13
CA VAL A 104 2.11 -10.97 1.03
C VAL A 104 2.17 -11.76 2.33
N LEU A 105 2.67 -11.12 3.37
CA LEU A 105 2.50 -11.53 4.76
C LEU A 105 1.34 -10.73 5.35
N LEU A 106 0.42 -11.39 6.01
CA LEU A 106 -0.78 -10.79 6.60
C LEU A 106 -0.79 -11.06 8.10
N ILE A 107 -1.14 -10.04 8.86
CA ILE A 107 -1.46 -10.16 10.29
C ILE A 107 -2.92 -9.70 10.49
N ASN A 108 -3.70 -10.46 11.24
CA ASN A 108 -5.07 -10.05 11.57
C ASN A 108 -5.10 -9.01 12.70
N LYS A 109 -6.25 -8.36 12.86
CA LYS A 109 -6.43 -7.29 13.85
C LYS A 109 -6.21 -7.76 15.29
N GLN A 110 -6.69 -8.94 15.63
CA GLN A 110 -6.61 -9.48 17.01
C GLN A 110 -5.16 -9.76 17.39
N ASP A 111 -4.42 -10.44 16.51
CA ASP A 111 -3.01 -10.74 16.73
C ASP A 111 -2.15 -9.47 16.80
N LYS A 112 -2.47 -8.47 15.96
CA LYS A 112 -1.78 -7.19 16.00
C LYS A 112 -2.01 -6.44 17.31
N ILE A 113 -3.23 -6.43 17.84
CA ILE A 113 -3.53 -5.81 19.13
C ILE A 113 -2.82 -6.56 20.26
N ALA A 114 -2.88 -7.89 20.27
CA ALA A 114 -2.16 -8.70 21.26
C ALA A 114 -0.64 -8.45 21.28
N LEU A 115 -0.04 -8.15 20.11
CA LEU A 115 1.36 -7.73 20.03
C LEU A 115 1.62 -6.40 20.74
N TYR A 116 0.71 -5.45 20.68
CA TYR A 116 0.87 -4.16 21.36
C TYR A 116 0.90 -4.33 22.88
N ASP A 117 -0.02 -5.13 23.41
CA ASP A 117 -0.10 -5.41 24.85
C ASP A 117 1.15 -6.13 25.35
N ARG A 118 1.70 -7.02 24.52
CA ARG A 118 2.84 -7.85 24.90
C ARG A 118 4.19 -7.16 24.71
N PHE A 119 4.33 -6.34 23.65
CA PHE A 119 5.60 -5.72 23.29
C PHE A 119 5.44 -4.22 22.99
N PRO A 120 5.69 -3.31 23.94
CA PRO A 120 5.62 -1.86 23.73
C PRO A 120 6.44 -1.35 22.53
N LYS A 121 7.51 -2.08 22.17
CA LYS A 121 8.32 -1.79 20.98
C LYS A 121 7.54 -1.95 19.68
N VAL A 122 6.58 -2.86 19.63
CA VAL A 122 5.72 -3.09 18.45
C VAL A 122 4.77 -1.90 18.26
N GLU A 123 4.19 -1.38 19.34
CA GLU A 123 3.40 -0.15 19.27
C GLU A 123 4.24 1.04 18.77
N LYS A 124 5.46 1.21 19.30
CA LYS A 124 6.41 2.22 18.82
C LYS A 124 6.70 2.06 17.33
N LEU A 125 6.90 0.83 16.83
CA LEU A 125 7.13 0.55 15.42
C LEU A 125 5.96 1.03 14.57
N PHE A 126 4.74 0.58 14.87
CA PHE A 126 3.57 0.94 14.07
C PHE A 126 3.23 2.42 14.17
N ARG A 127 3.46 3.07 15.31
CA ARG A 127 3.34 4.53 15.44
C ARG A 127 4.30 5.26 14.50
N ILE A 128 5.57 4.86 14.44
CA ILE A 128 6.55 5.45 13.52
C ILE A 128 6.12 5.22 12.06
N MET A 129 5.64 4.04 11.73
CA MET A 129 5.17 3.71 10.38
C MET A 129 3.95 4.54 9.99
N SER A 130 2.97 4.69 10.89
CA SER A 130 1.78 5.53 10.66
C SER A 130 2.14 7.00 10.46
N GLN A 131 3.10 7.52 11.23
CA GLN A 131 3.60 8.89 11.05
C GLN A 131 4.27 9.07 9.68
N LYS A 132 5.09 8.12 9.23
CA LYS A 132 5.70 8.15 7.89
C LYS A 132 4.64 8.07 6.78
N ALA A 133 3.62 7.23 6.95
CA ALA A 133 2.51 7.14 6.01
C ALA A 133 1.73 8.47 5.95
N LEU A 134 1.42 9.08 7.10
CA LEU A 134 0.74 10.38 7.17
C LEU A 134 1.53 11.48 6.45
N VAL A 135 2.85 11.55 6.66
CA VAL A 135 3.73 12.50 5.93
C VAL A 135 3.68 12.24 4.42
N SER A 136 3.66 10.97 4.00
CA SER A 136 3.56 10.63 2.57
C SER A 136 2.23 11.10 1.97
N TRP A 137 1.12 10.88 2.68
CA TRP A 137 -0.21 11.36 2.29
C TRP A 137 -0.28 12.89 2.23
N GLN A 138 0.27 13.58 3.23
CA GLN A 138 0.34 15.05 3.25
C GLN A 138 1.12 15.60 2.05
N ARG A 139 2.28 15.03 1.74
CA ARG A 139 3.07 15.43 0.56
C ARG A 139 2.29 15.22 -0.73
N ARG A 140 1.59 14.09 -0.85
CA ARG A 140 0.75 13.83 -2.01
C ARG A 140 -0.39 14.82 -2.15
N LEU A 141 -1.05 15.16 -1.05
CA LEU A 141 -2.11 16.17 -1.04
C LEU A 141 -1.58 17.54 -1.50
N ILE A 142 -0.42 17.97 -0.97
CA ILE A 142 0.26 19.20 -1.40
C ILE A 142 0.54 19.16 -2.91
N ASN A 143 1.14 18.06 -3.42
CA ASN A 143 1.46 17.94 -4.83
C ASN A 143 0.19 17.98 -5.73
N ASN A 144 -0.91 17.38 -5.27
CA ASN A 144 -2.18 17.42 -6.00
C ASN A 144 -2.76 18.84 -6.09
N HIS A 145 -2.51 19.69 -5.10
CA HIS A 145 -2.98 21.07 -5.08
C HIS A 145 -2.02 22.06 -5.75
N SER A 146 -0.71 21.81 -5.71
CA SER A 146 0.32 22.77 -6.13
C SER A 146 0.90 22.48 -7.52
N PHE A 147 0.90 21.21 -7.95
CA PHE A 147 1.51 20.80 -9.20
C PHE A 147 0.50 20.72 -10.32
N THR A 148 0.92 21.13 -11.53
CA THR A 148 0.18 20.84 -12.76
C THR A 148 0.12 19.34 -13.02
N ALA A 149 -0.77 18.89 -13.86
CA ALA A 149 -0.86 17.47 -14.24
C ALA A 149 0.43 16.95 -14.90
N LYS A 150 1.13 17.81 -15.66
CA LYS A 150 2.42 17.50 -16.30
C LYS A 150 3.51 17.27 -15.24
N GLU A 151 3.63 18.16 -14.26
CA GLU A 151 4.58 18.03 -13.15
C GLU A 151 4.29 16.79 -12.29
N ARG A 152 3.01 16.49 -12.00
CA ARG A 152 2.62 15.27 -11.28
C ARG A 152 3.01 14.01 -12.05
N TYR A 153 2.85 14.01 -13.38
CA TYR A 153 3.24 12.88 -14.22
C TYR A 153 4.75 12.63 -14.15
N PHE A 154 5.59 13.65 -14.37
CA PHE A 154 7.04 13.48 -14.32
C PHE A 154 7.53 13.11 -12.93
N HIS A 155 7.01 13.75 -11.90
CA HIS A 155 7.32 13.38 -10.51
C HIS A 155 6.98 11.92 -10.20
N PHE A 156 5.86 11.41 -10.73
CA PHE A 156 5.47 10.01 -10.55
C PHE A 156 6.43 9.06 -11.25
N ILE A 157 6.77 9.32 -12.52
CA ILE A 157 7.66 8.46 -13.31
C ILE A 157 9.08 8.44 -12.71
N GLU A 158 9.58 9.60 -12.30
CA GLU A 158 10.89 9.73 -11.67
C GLU A 158 10.96 9.00 -10.33
N LYS A 159 9.93 9.16 -9.50
CA LYS A 159 9.88 8.60 -8.15
C LYS A 159 9.62 7.09 -8.13
N TYR A 160 8.85 6.57 -9.07
CA TYR A 160 8.37 5.19 -9.10
C TYR A 160 8.53 4.54 -10.49
N PRO A 161 9.74 4.48 -11.07
CA PRO A 161 9.95 3.98 -12.42
C PRO A 161 9.50 2.52 -12.59
N ASP A 162 9.82 1.66 -11.61
CA ASP A 162 9.46 0.24 -11.64
C ASP A 162 7.94 0.01 -11.57
N ILE A 163 7.22 0.83 -10.79
CA ILE A 163 5.76 0.76 -10.72
C ILE A 163 5.16 1.29 -12.02
N ALA A 164 5.65 2.43 -12.50
CA ALA A 164 5.15 3.07 -13.71
C ALA A 164 5.25 2.16 -14.94
N SER A 165 6.33 1.38 -15.05
CA SER A 165 6.53 0.42 -16.16
C SER A 165 5.49 -0.72 -16.19
N LYS A 166 4.83 -1.00 -15.07
CA LYS A 166 3.83 -2.08 -14.92
C LYS A 166 2.40 -1.59 -15.14
N LEU A 167 2.18 -0.28 -15.25
CA LEU A 167 0.88 0.34 -15.33
C LEU A 167 0.44 0.63 -16.76
N THR A 168 -0.85 0.50 -17.00
CA THR A 168 -1.49 1.06 -18.19
C THR A 168 -1.64 2.57 -18.06
N ASP A 169 -1.73 3.28 -19.19
CA ASP A 169 -1.98 4.73 -19.20
C ASP A 169 -3.28 5.11 -18.48
N LYS A 170 -4.32 4.25 -18.54
CA LYS A 170 -5.56 4.43 -17.78
C LYS A 170 -5.32 4.40 -16.27
N GLN A 171 -4.47 3.49 -15.80
CA GLN A 171 -4.14 3.38 -14.37
C GLN A 171 -3.27 4.57 -13.91
N ILE A 172 -2.34 5.02 -14.74
CA ILE A 172 -1.54 6.23 -14.47
C ILE A 172 -2.47 7.46 -14.41
N ALA A 173 -3.36 7.63 -15.38
CA ALA A 173 -4.32 8.72 -15.40
C ALA A 173 -5.20 8.72 -14.14
N GLY A 174 -5.72 7.54 -13.73
CA GLY A 174 -6.48 7.35 -12.49
C GLY A 174 -5.69 7.70 -11.21
N TYR A 175 -4.37 7.42 -11.21
CA TYR A 175 -3.50 7.82 -10.09
C TYR A 175 -3.25 9.33 -10.04
N LEU A 176 -3.14 9.97 -11.21
CA LEU A 176 -2.91 11.41 -11.33
C LEU A 176 -4.19 12.24 -11.18
N GLY A 177 -5.37 11.59 -11.15
CA GLY A 177 -6.65 12.27 -11.11
C GLY A 177 -6.96 13.07 -12.38
N ILE A 178 -6.54 12.56 -13.56
CA ILE A 178 -6.77 13.20 -14.88
C ILE A 178 -7.44 12.23 -15.85
N ARG A 179 -7.99 12.76 -16.93
CA ARG A 179 -8.53 11.95 -18.02
C ARG A 179 -7.40 11.30 -18.82
N HIS A 180 -7.64 10.10 -19.32
CA HIS A 180 -6.67 9.33 -20.13
C HIS A 180 -6.22 10.11 -21.39
N GLU A 181 -7.14 10.81 -22.05
CA GLU A 181 -6.84 11.61 -23.24
C GLU A 181 -5.88 12.77 -22.92
N PHE A 182 -5.99 13.32 -21.71
CA PHE A 182 -5.10 14.39 -21.27
C PHE A 182 -3.69 13.86 -20.95
N LEU A 183 -3.59 12.67 -20.34
CA LEU A 183 -2.31 12.00 -20.17
C LEU A 183 -1.61 11.74 -21.51
N SER A 184 -2.34 11.28 -22.53
CA SER A 184 -1.80 11.06 -23.88
C SER A 184 -1.23 12.34 -24.50
N LYS A 185 -1.83 13.50 -24.24
CA LYS A 185 -1.28 14.80 -24.68
C LYS A 185 0.02 15.15 -23.96
N ILE A 186 0.08 14.92 -22.62
CA ILE A 186 1.30 15.17 -21.84
C ILE A 186 2.46 14.33 -22.38
N LYS A 187 2.23 13.04 -22.65
CA LYS A 187 3.25 12.12 -23.17
C LYS A 187 3.78 12.47 -24.56
N ARG A 188 2.94 13.09 -25.42
CA ARG A 188 3.36 13.53 -26.76
C ARG A 188 4.20 14.80 -26.75
N GLN A 189 4.10 15.59 -25.67
CA GLN A 189 4.81 16.87 -25.51
C GLN A 189 6.12 16.71 -24.71
N SER A 190 6.47 15.47 -24.41
CA SER A 190 7.68 15.05 -23.68
C SER A 190 8.67 14.37 -24.60
#